data_87aeb4d326996e285377d7f81f959fc7
#
_entry.id   87aeb4d326996e285377d7f81f959fc7
#
_cell.length_a   1.000
_cell.length_b   1.000
_cell.length_c   1.000
_cell.angle_alpha   90.00
_cell.angle_beta   90.00
_cell.angle_gamma   90.00
#
_symmetry.space_group_name_H-M   'P 1'
#
loop_
_entity.id
_entity.type
_entity.pdbx_description
1 polymer ?
#
loop_
_entity_poly.entity_id
_entity_poly.type
_entity_poly.pdbx_seq_one_letter_code
_entity_poly.pdbx_strand_id
1 'polypeptide(L)'
;NKVVKDATLSAFEIGIEGVLVLPGDLGFLNPNDIDQMIDLSEGLTRAVIARATADGGTNAILMPNGMLIDPSFGPGSFERHIHLANVANIPMSICKAKGFEFDLDRPEDLLAYRQSRSDFDEVLNWWTNKLKNI
;
A
#
# COMPACT_ATOMS: atom_id res chain seq x y z
N ASN A 1 8.66 -8.57 6.92
CA ASN A 1 7.36 -9.20 7.21
C ASN A 1 7.07 -9.27 8.73
N LYS A 2 8.03 -9.75 9.57
CA LYS A 2 7.82 -9.82 11.02
C LYS A 2 7.51 -8.46 11.66
N VAL A 3 8.26 -7.42 11.31
CA VAL A 3 8.03 -6.05 11.85
C VAL A 3 6.63 -5.54 11.51
N VAL A 4 6.15 -5.78 10.29
CA VAL A 4 4.79 -5.38 9.87
C VAL A 4 3.74 -6.12 10.69
N LYS A 5 3.92 -7.43 10.90
CA LYS A 5 3.02 -8.23 11.73
C LYS A 5 2.96 -7.71 13.17
N ASP A 6 4.11 -7.51 13.79
CA ASP A 6 4.21 -7.06 15.17
C ASP A 6 3.58 -5.66 15.34
N ALA A 7 3.84 -4.73 14.39
CA ALA A 7 3.24 -3.40 14.41
C ALA A 7 1.71 -3.44 14.24
N THR A 8 1.21 -4.30 13.34
CA THR A 8 -0.24 -4.48 13.14
C THR A 8 -0.92 -5.02 14.39
N LEU A 9 -0.32 -6.04 15.02
CA LEU A 9 -0.84 -6.60 16.27
C LEU A 9 -0.86 -5.57 17.39
N SER A 10 0.22 -4.81 17.56
CA SER A 10 0.29 -3.74 18.57
C SER A 10 -0.77 -2.66 18.34
N ALA A 11 -1.07 -2.31 17.08
CA ALA A 11 -2.15 -1.38 16.77
C ALA A 11 -3.52 -1.95 17.18
N PHE A 12 -3.77 -3.21 16.91
CA PHE A 12 -5.01 -3.88 17.30
C PHE A 12 -5.18 -3.98 18.83
N GLU A 13 -4.10 -4.25 19.57
CA GLU A 13 -4.10 -4.32 21.03
C GLU A 13 -4.52 -2.99 21.70
N ILE A 14 -4.21 -1.85 21.08
CA ILE A 14 -4.62 -0.52 21.59
C ILE A 14 -5.96 -0.05 21.04
N GLY A 15 -6.71 -0.93 20.36
CA GLY A 15 -8.08 -0.68 19.92
C GLY A 15 -8.20 -0.02 18.53
N ILE A 16 -7.16 -0.01 17.71
CA ILE A 16 -7.26 0.44 16.31
C ILE A 16 -8.14 -0.54 15.54
N GLU A 17 -9.15 -0.01 14.83
CA GLU A 17 -10.17 -0.81 14.15
C GLU A 17 -9.70 -1.39 12.81
N GLY A 18 -8.72 -0.77 12.15
CA GLY A 18 -8.14 -1.26 10.89
C GLY A 18 -6.73 -0.71 10.66
N VAL A 19 -5.88 -1.50 10.05
CA VAL A 19 -4.50 -1.12 9.69
C VAL A 19 -4.32 -1.22 8.19
N LEU A 20 -3.91 -0.12 7.57
CA LEU A 20 -3.50 -0.07 6.18
C LEU A 20 -1.97 -0.10 6.10
N VAL A 21 -1.43 -1.12 5.46
CA VAL A 21 0.02 -1.26 5.20
C VAL A 21 0.32 -0.84 3.78
N LEU A 22 1.27 0.08 3.62
CA LEU A 22 1.72 0.65 2.34
C LEU A 22 3.26 0.64 2.28
N PRO A 23 3.89 0.36 1.14
CA PRO A 23 5.29 0.69 0.89
C PRO A 23 5.45 2.22 0.76
N GLY A 24 6.64 2.73 1.06
CA GLY A 24 6.92 4.17 1.08
C GLY A 24 7.24 4.80 -0.28
N ASP A 25 7.24 4.02 -1.36
CA ASP A 25 7.68 4.36 -2.72
C ASP A 25 6.55 4.44 -3.77
N LEU A 26 5.29 4.47 -3.32
CA LEU A 26 4.12 4.65 -4.17
C LEU A 26 3.97 6.11 -4.62
N GLY A 27 4.75 6.50 -5.63
CA GLY A 27 4.81 7.90 -6.10
C GLY A 27 3.51 8.43 -6.73
N PHE A 28 2.65 7.55 -7.23
CA PHE A 28 1.39 7.92 -7.89
C PHE A 28 0.18 7.89 -6.96
N LEU A 29 0.37 7.49 -5.71
CA LEU A 29 -0.71 7.39 -4.73
C LEU A 29 -1.33 8.76 -4.44
N ASN A 30 -2.66 8.81 -4.42
CA ASN A 30 -3.43 10.00 -4.08
C ASN A 30 -4.53 9.68 -3.04
N PRO A 31 -5.12 10.70 -2.38
CA PRO A 31 -6.13 10.46 -1.34
C PRO A 31 -7.33 9.64 -1.80
N ASN A 32 -7.80 9.80 -3.04
CA ASN A 32 -8.95 9.05 -3.56
C ASN A 32 -8.65 7.55 -3.68
N ASP A 33 -7.39 7.15 -3.89
CA ASP A 33 -7.01 5.74 -3.92
C ASP A 33 -7.18 5.10 -2.53
N ILE A 34 -6.83 5.85 -1.48
CA ILE A 34 -7.04 5.44 -0.08
C ILE A 34 -8.53 5.33 0.23
N ASP A 35 -9.31 6.34 -0.16
CA ASP A 35 -10.76 6.36 0.05
C ASP A 35 -11.43 5.16 -0.62
N GLN A 36 -11.05 4.83 -1.87
CA GLN A 36 -11.53 3.63 -2.55
C GLN A 36 -11.21 2.34 -1.78
N MET A 37 -10.04 2.26 -1.17
CA MET A 37 -9.65 1.10 -0.37
C MET A 37 -10.50 0.98 0.89
N ILE A 38 -10.76 2.10 1.57
CA ILE A 38 -11.63 2.18 2.74
C ILE A 38 -13.07 1.78 2.36
N ASP A 39 -13.61 2.32 1.27
CA ASP A 39 -14.97 2.02 0.79
C ASP A 39 -15.13 0.52 0.48
N LEU A 40 -14.12 -0.09 -0.18
CA LEU A 40 -14.13 -1.52 -0.49
C LEU A 40 -14.06 -2.42 0.75
N SER A 41 -13.69 -1.89 1.90
CA SER A 41 -13.71 -2.64 3.17
C SER A 41 -15.12 -2.81 3.74
N GLU A 42 -16.11 -2.09 3.18
CA GLU A 42 -17.51 -2.14 3.61
C GLU A 42 -17.64 -1.93 5.13
N GLY A 43 -17.07 -0.83 5.63
CA GLY A 43 -17.07 -0.53 7.06
C GLY A 43 -16.19 -1.48 7.89
N LEU A 44 -15.05 -1.90 7.34
CA LEU A 44 -14.09 -2.82 7.98
C LEU A 44 -14.65 -4.23 8.23
N THR A 45 -15.58 -4.68 7.39
CA THR A 45 -16.12 -6.04 7.46
C THR A 45 -15.32 -7.04 6.62
N ARG A 46 -14.39 -6.56 5.83
CA ARG A 46 -13.49 -7.36 4.99
C ARG A 46 -12.12 -6.70 4.82
N ALA A 47 -11.11 -7.52 4.61
CA ALA A 47 -9.80 -7.04 4.19
C ALA A 47 -9.83 -6.53 2.73
N VAL A 48 -8.90 -5.63 2.38
CA VAL A 48 -8.75 -5.13 1.01
C VAL A 48 -7.29 -5.20 0.60
N ILE A 49 -7.02 -5.64 -0.62
CA ILE A 49 -5.66 -5.78 -1.14
C ILE A 49 -5.52 -5.07 -2.49
N ALA A 50 -4.35 -4.47 -2.75
CA ALA A 50 -3.97 -3.94 -4.06
C ALA A 50 -2.66 -4.56 -4.55
N ARG A 51 -2.61 -4.84 -5.86
CA ARG A 51 -1.50 -5.55 -6.51
C ARG A 51 -0.43 -4.56 -6.99
N ALA A 52 0.83 -4.95 -6.85
CA ALA A 52 1.93 -4.37 -7.61
C ALA A 52 1.96 -4.94 -9.02
N THR A 53 2.09 -4.07 -10.05
CA THR A 53 2.06 -4.50 -11.45
C THR A 53 3.37 -5.17 -11.88
N ALA A 54 4.51 -4.70 -11.36
CA ALA A 54 5.82 -5.10 -11.85
C ALA A 54 6.18 -6.56 -11.55
N ASP A 55 5.91 -7.04 -10.33
CA ASP A 55 6.39 -8.35 -9.85
C ASP A 55 5.30 -9.26 -9.28
N GLY A 56 4.04 -8.83 -9.36
CA GLY A 56 2.91 -9.53 -8.75
C GLY A 56 2.92 -9.45 -7.22
N GLY A 57 3.62 -8.49 -6.66
CA GLY A 57 3.66 -8.16 -5.24
C GLY A 57 2.36 -7.53 -4.73
N THR A 58 2.40 -7.07 -3.49
CA THR A 58 1.30 -6.39 -2.81
C THR A 58 1.73 -4.97 -2.46
N ASN A 59 1.07 -3.96 -3.03
CA ASN A 59 1.34 -2.55 -2.78
C ASN A 59 0.40 -1.91 -1.76
N ALA A 60 -0.66 -2.59 -1.37
CA ALA A 60 -1.47 -2.17 -0.25
C ALA A 60 -2.23 -3.36 0.34
N ILE A 61 -2.39 -3.37 1.65
CA ILE A 61 -3.28 -4.30 2.33
C ILE A 61 -3.93 -3.61 3.53
N LEU A 62 -5.26 -3.54 3.52
CA LEU A 62 -6.08 -3.06 4.62
C LEU A 62 -6.60 -4.27 5.40
N MET A 63 -6.28 -4.34 6.66
CA MET A 63 -6.68 -5.41 7.58
C MET A 63 -7.55 -4.84 8.70
N PRO A 64 -8.84 -5.18 8.77
CA PRO A 64 -9.67 -4.90 9.94
C PRO A 64 -9.16 -5.62 11.19
N ASN A 65 -9.44 -5.07 12.36
CA ASN A 65 -9.13 -5.73 13.63
C ASN A 65 -9.82 -7.10 13.72
N GLY A 66 -9.08 -8.11 14.09
CA GLY A 66 -9.52 -9.51 14.07
C GLY A 66 -9.34 -10.23 12.73
N MET A 67 -8.87 -9.54 11.68
CA MET A 67 -8.65 -10.11 10.35
C MET A 67 -7.17 -10.00 9.94
N LEU A 68 -6.27 -10.41 10.82
CA LEU A 68 -4.84 -10.42 10.52
C LEU A 68 -4.51 -11.45 9.44
N ILE A 69 -3.95 -10.98 8.35
CA ILE A 69 -3.34 -11.81 7.31
C ILE A 69 -1.83 -11.75 7.53
N ASP A 70 -1.18 -12.89 7.65
CA ASP A 70 0.27 -12.95 7.87
C ASP A 70 1.03 -12.24 6.75
N PRO A 71 1.78 -11.15 7.03
CA PRO A 71 2.52 -10.42 6.03
C PRO A 71 3.55 -11.30 5.33
N SER A 72 3.45 -11.36 4.01
CA SER A 72 4.31 -12.17 3.15
C SER A 72 4.78 -11.37 1.92
N PHE A 73 5.15 -10.09 2.15
CA PHE A 73 5.55 -9.16 1.09
C PHE A 73 6.79 -9.62 0.31
N GLY A 74 6.87 -9.20 -0.94
CA GLY A 74 7.86 -9.54 -1.93
C GLY A 74 7.23 -10.07 -3.22
N PRO A 75 8.03 -10.47 -4.21
CA PRO A 75 7.52 -10.95 -5.49
C PRO A 75 6.46 -12.05 -5.36
N GLY A 76 5.36 -11.92 -6.09
CA GLY A 76 4.23 -12.86 -6.05
C GLY A 76 3.44 -12.85 -4.73
N SER A 77 3.62 -11.85 -3.86
CA SER A 77 2.95 -11.81 -2.55
C SER A 77 1.45 -11.58 -2.64
N PHE A 78 0.95 -11.01 -3.74
CA PHE A 78 -0.47 -10.79 -3.93
C PHE A 78 -1.27 -12.10 -3.86
N GLU A 79 -0.88 -13.08 -4.62
CA GLU A 79 -1.53 -14.41 -4.63
C GLU A 79 -1.34 -15.14 -3.29
N ARG A 80 -0.18 -14.98 -2.64
CA ARG A 80 0.06 -15.56 -1.31
C ARG A 80 -0.86 -14.96 -0.26
N HIS A 81 -1.04 -13.63 -0.23
CA HIS A 81 -1.96 -12.98 0.72
C HIS A 81 -3.41 -13.40 0.49
N ILE A 82 -3.86 -13.52 -0.78
CA ILE A 82 -5.20 -14.04 -1.10
C ILE A 82 -5.36 -15.47 -0.58
N HIS A 83 -4.36 -16.32 -0.81
CA HIS A 83 -4.38 -17.69 -0.29
C HIS A 83 -4.47 -17.72 1.24
N LEU A 84 -3.66 -16.93 1.94
CA LEU A 84 -3.68 -16.85 3.41
C LEU A 84 -5.03 -16.36 3.95
N ALA A 85 -5.63 -15.36 3.30
CA ALA A 85 -6.97 -14.89 3.65
C ALA A 85 -8.02 -15.99 3.49
N ASN A 86 -7.98 -16.73 2.38
CA ASN A 86 -8.89 -17.85 2.13
C ASN A 86 -8.76 -18.96 3.18
N VAL A 87 -7.53 -19.34 3.53
CA VAL A 87 -7.26 -20.35 4.57
C VAL A 87 -7.79 -19.90 5.93
N ALA A 88 -7.69 -18.60 6.23
CA ALA A 88 -8.18 -18.02 7.48
C ALA A 88 -9.69 -17.67 7.45
N ASN A 89 -10.40 -17.93 6.34
CA ASN A 89 -11.79 -17.53 6.11
C ASN A 89 -12.01 -16.02 6.26
N ILE A 90 -11.02 -15.18 5.91
CA ILE A 90 -11.12 -13.73 5.92
C ILE A 90 -11.68 -13.28 4.57
N PRO A 91 -12.85 -12.61 4.54
CA PRO A 91 -13.39 -12.04 3.32
C PRO A 91 -12.46 -10.94 2.80
N MET A 92 -12.17 -10.93 1.49
CA MET A 92 -11.23 -10.00 0.88
C MET A 92 -11.79 -9.39 -0.41
N SER A 93 -11.59 -8.09 -0.58
CA SER A 93 -11.83 -7.34 -1.82
C SER A 93 -10.50 -6.95 -2.48
N ILE A 94 -10.52 -6.78 -3.81
CA ILE A 94 -9.36 -6.32 -4.58
C ILE A 94 -9.59 -4.86 -4.98
N CYS A 95 -8.68 -3.98 -4.55
CA CYS A 95 -8.64 -2.60 -5.00
C CYS A 95 -7.82 -2.48 -6.29
N LYS A 96 -8.40 -1.80 -7.30
CA LYS A 96 -7.78 -1.55 -8.61
C LYS A 96 -7.49 -0.07 -8.84
N ALA A 97 -7.35 0.71 -7.76
CA ALA A 97 -6.97 2.11 -7.86
C ALA A 97 -5.55 2.23 -8.40
N LYS A 98 -5.37 3.07 -9.42
CA LYS A 98 -4.12 3.17 -10.18
C LYS A 98 -2.92 3.61 -9.35
N GLY A 99 -3.13 4.39 -8.29
CA GLY A 99 -2.06 4.84 -7.40
C GLY A 99 -1.34 3.72 -6.66
N PHE A 100 -1.93 2.52 -6.58
CA PHE A 100 -1.29 1.34 -6.00
C PHE A 100 -0.55 0.46 -7.02
N GLU A 101 -0.69 0.72 -8.33
CA GLU A 101 -0.15 -0.19 -9.35
C GLU A 101 1.37 -0.10 -9.51
N PHE A 102 1.95 1.09 -9.25
CA PHE A 102 3.34 1.40 -9.58
C PHE A 102 4.12 1.92 -8.38
N ASP A 103 5.20 1.27 -8.09
CA ASP A 103 6.29 1.71 -7.22
C ASP A 103 7.39 2.41 -8.04
N LEU A 104 8.17 3.27 -7.40
CA LEU A 104 9.26 4.02 -8.03
C LEU A 104 10.59 3.29 -7.81
N ASP A 105 10.77 2.13 -8.44
CA ASP A 105 11.93 1.28 -8.27
C ASP A 105 13.07 1.55 -9.26
N ARG A 106 12.76 2.17 -10.41
CA ARG A 106 13.68 2.34 -11.54
C ARG A 106 13.74 3.79 -12.01
N PRO A 107 14.85 4.21 -12.64
CA PRO A 107 14.94 5.55 -13.24
C PRO A 107 13.84 5.87 -14.25
N GLU A 108 13.35 4.84 -14.98
CA GLU A 108 12.26 4.97 -15.94
C GLU A 108 10.94 5.33 -15.26
N ASP A 109 10.68 4.79 -14.06
CA ASP A 109 9.49 5.07 -13.27
C ASP A 109 9.48 6.54 -12.82
N LEU A 110 10.65 7.09 -12.48
CA LEU A 110 10.81 8.50 -12.15
C LEU A 110 10.50 9.42 -13.34
N LEU A 111 10.86 9.02 -14.55
CA LEU A 111 10.52 9.77 -15.76
C LEU A 111 9.01 9.76 -16.02
N ALA A 112 8.36 8.60 -15.86
CA ALA A 112 6.91 8.47 -15.98
C ALA A 112 6.19 9.29 -14.89
N TYR A 113 6.69 9.27 -13.67
CA TYR A 113 6.19 10.07 -12.56
C TYR A 113 6.28 11.57 -12.85
N ARG A 114 7.44 12.04 -13.32
CA ARG A 114 7.65 13.43 -13.72
C ARG A 114 6.66 13.89 -14.78
N GLN A 115 6.37 13.05 -15.78
CA GLN A 115 5.41 13.37 -16.84
C GLN A 115 3.96 13.44 -16.35
N SER A 116 3.63 12.70 -15.30
CA SER A 116 2.28 12.64 -14.73
C SER A 116 1.98 13.74 -13.72
N ARG A 117 3.00 14.44 -13.19
CA ARG A 117 2.88 15.45 -12.14
C ARG A 117 3.37 16.82 -12.60
N SER A 118 2.45 17.77 -12.66
CA SER A 118 2.77 19.15 -13.03
C SER A 118 3.61 19.89 -11.97
N ASP A 119 3.58 19.42 -10.71
CA ASP A 119 4.32 19.99 -9.56
C ASP A 119 5.68 19.33 -9.32
N PHE A 120 6.09 18.36 -10.14
CA PHE A 120 7.32 17.58 -9.92
C PHE A 120 8.56 18.48 -9.82
N ASP A 121 8.74 19.40 -10.75
CA ASP A 121 9.90 20.28 -10.78
C ASP A 121 9.92 21.25 -9.58
N GLU A 122 8.76 21.67 -9.07
CA GLU A 122 8.63 22.48 -7.86
C GLU A 122 9.06 21.70 -6.61
N VAL A 123 8.57 20.46 -6.45
CA VAL A 123 8.96 19.56 -5.35
C VAL A 123 10.45 19.24 -5.40
N LEU A 124 10.99 18.94 -6.59
CA LEU A 124 12.43 18.68 -6.77
C LEU A 124 13.28 19.90 -6.40
N ASN A 125 12.88 21.10 -6.82
CA ASN A 125 13.56 22.36 -6.48
C ASN A 125 13.52 22.63 -4.97
N TRP A 126 12.40 22.36 -4.31
CA TRP A 126 12.29 22.48 -2.86
C TRP A 126 13.28 21.54 -2.14
N TRP A 127 13.37 20.27 -2.54
CA TRP A 127 14.33 19.30 -2.00
C TRP A 127 15.77 19.73 -2.23
N THR A 128 16.11 20.14 -3.43
CA THR A 128 17.48 20.56 -3.81
C THR A 128 17.92 21.77 -3.01
N ASN A 129 17.03 22.72 -2.76
CA ASN A 129 17.33 23.91 -1.95
C ASN A 129 17.48 23.58 -0.45
N LYS A 130 16.67 22.61 0.06
CA LYS A 130 16.81 22.13 1.44
C LYS A 130 18.18 21.47 1.67
N LEU A 131 18.63 20.61 0.75
CA LEU A 131 19.90 19.89 0.88
C LEU A 131 21.12 20.82 0.81
N LYS A 132 21.04 21.97 0.11
CA LYS A 132 22.11 22.95 0.05
C LYS A 132 22.30 23.74 1.36
N ASN A 133 21.33 23.69 2.26
CA ASN A 133 21.31 24.42 3.53
C ASN A 133 21.55 23.51 4.75
N ILE A 134 21.97 22.26 4.51
CA ILE A 134 22.43 21.30 5.53
C ILE A 134 23.96 21.23 5.47
#